data_a5cbc597eab889c0d9193c5061e8ed90
#
_entry.id   a5cbc597eab889c0d9193c5061e8ed90
#
_cell.length_a   1.000
_cell.length_b   1.000
_cell.length_c   1.000
_cell.angle_alpha   90.00
_cell.angle_beta   90.00
_cell.angle_gamma   90.00
#
_symmetry.space_group_name_H-M   'P 1'
#
loop_
_entity.id
_entity.type
_entity.pdbx_description
1 polymer ?
#
loop_
_entity_poly.entity_id
_entity_poly.type
_entity_poly.pdbx_seq_one_letter_code
_entity_poly.pdbx_strand_id
1 'polypeptide(L)'
;MHTVTVTGTGTSKVAPDTAVVRLAAVARGAGVAEAFEAMSASARALVEVAARHTEERRIASTGITVWPFHDREGRREGYEARHAYAIGCADLVEAGEMLGELAREVGDGLAIDSVGLEVTEDHGAGGKAREAAFHDARERAASLARMAGAGLGAVQSIVEGGDPGPSPMPKMEMMRDSGAGLEPGEVSVTTSVTVVWELV
;
A
#
# COMPACT_ATOMS: atom_id res chain seq x y z
N MET A 1 -20.76 -21.19 -34.73
CA MET A 1 -19.55 -21.38 -33.95
C MET A 1 -19.98 -21.34 -32.49
N HIS A 2 -19.80 -22.40 -31.75
CA HIS A 2 -20.20 -22.45 -30.35
C HIS A 2 -18.99 -22.09 -29.50
N THR A 3 -19.16 -21.22 -28.50
CA THR A 3 -18.06 -20.77 -27.66
C THR A 3 -18.43 -20.84 -26.18
N VAL A 4 -17.43 -20.94 -25.33
CA VAL A 4 -17.55 -20.80 -23.88
C VAL A 4 -16.67 -19.64 -23.43
N THR A 5 -17.22 -18.75 -22.63
CA THR A 5 -16.50 -17.61 -22.03
C THR A 5 -16.40 -17.83 -20.52
N VAL A 6 -15.20 -17.78 -19.98
CA VAL A 6 -14.94 -17.99 -18.57
C VAL A 6 -13.95 -16.95 -18.07
N THR A 7 -14.21 -16.43 -16.87
CA THR A 7 -13.26 -15.62 -16.13
C THR A 7 -12.62 -16.48 -15.05
N GLY A 8 -11.31 -16.64 -15.13
CA GLY A 8 -10.51 -17.25 -14.08
C GLY A 8 -9.83 -16.21 -13.20
N THR A 9 -9.54 -16.59 -11.98
CA THR A 9 -8.82 -15.78 -11.00
C THR A 9 -7.58 -16.50 -10.52
N GLY A 10 -6.50 -15.74 -10.34
CA GLY A 10 -5.26 -16.30 -9.82
C GLY A 10 -4.68 -15.38 -8.76
N THR A 11 -4.10 -15.98 -7.74
CA THR A 11 -3.47 -15.27 -6.63
C THR A 11 -2.07 -15.81 -6.43
N SER A 12 -1.12 -14.92 -6.26
CA SER A 12 0.24 -15.21 -5.83
C SER A 12 0.57 -14.43 -4.58
N LYS A 13 1.46 -14.95 -3.76
CA LYS A 13 1.93 -14.28 -2.55
C LYS A 13 3.32 -13.75 -2.78
N VAL A 14 3.60 -12.58 -2.22
CA VAL A 14 4.89 -11.91 -2.25
C VAL A 14 5.18 -11.33 -0.87
N ALA A 15 6.42 -11.49 -0.42
CA ALA A 15 6.86 -10.79 0.78
C ALA A 15 7.04 -9.31 0.48
N PRO A 16 6.58 -8.40 1.35
CA PRO A 16 6.89 -6.99 1.23
C PRO A 16 8.40 -6.74 1.24
N ASP A 17 8.85 -5.80 0.44
CA ASP A 17 10.26 -5.45 0.24
C ASP A 17 10.59 -4.03 0.71
N THR A 18 9.61 -3.29 1.18
CA THR A 18 9.77 -1.89 1.60
C THR A 18 8.88 -1.59 2.80
N ALA A 19 9.48 -0.99 3.82
CA ALA A 19 8.73 -0.39 4.93
C ALA A 19 8.42 1.07 4.58
N VAL A 20 7.16 1.47 4.59
CA VAL A 20 6.73 2.85 4.33
C VAL A 20 6.24 3.49 5.62
N VAL A 21 6.96 4.52 6.05
CA VAL A 21 6.63 5.34 7.22
C VAL A 21 5.90 6.59 6.76
N ARG A 22 4.66 6.78 7.20
CA ARG A 22 3.90 8.01 7.00
C ARG A 22 3.92 8.82 8.29
N LEU A 23 4.41 10.04 8.18
CA LEU A 23 4.63 10.92 9.32
C LEU A 23 4.55 12.39 8.90
N ALA A 24 4.58 13.30 9.86
CA ALA A 24 4.57 14.72 9.56
C ALA A 24 5.39 15.53 10.56
N ALA A 25 5.92 16.66 10.07
CA ALA A 25 6.34 17.76 10.91
C ALA A 25 5.11 18.61 11.25
N VAL A 26 4.90 18.89 12.53
CA VAL A 26 3.74 19.64 13.02
C VAL A 26 4.23 20.74 13.96
N ALA A 27 3.64 21.93 13.83
CA ALA A 27 3.89 23.02 14.79
C ALA A 27 2.66 23.90 14.95
N ARG A 28 2.55 24.52 16.11
CA ARG A 28 1.51 25.51 16.43
C ARG A 28 2.12 26.88 16.59
N GLY A 29 1.32 27.90 16.29
CA GLY A 29 1.69 29.30 16.47
C GLY A 29 0.46 30.17 16.64
N ALA A 30 0.63 31.37 17.17
CA ALA A 30 -0.46 32.32 17.32
C ALA A 30 -0.98 32.85 15.98
N GLY A 31 -0.13 32.82 14.93
CA GLY A 31 -0.44 33.17 13.56
C GLY A 31 0.01 32.11 12.55
N VAL A 32 -0.52 32.20 11.32
CA VAL A 32 -0.17 31.31 10.22
C VAL A 32 1.33 31.32 9.93
N ALA A 33 1.96 32.50 9.90
CA ALA A 33 3.38 32.63 9.60
C ALA A 33 4.25 31.94 10.66
N GLU A 34 3.95 32.15 11.93
CA GLU A 34 4.68 31.56 13.05
C GLU A 34 4.56 30.03 13.05
N ALA A 35 3.34 29.50 12.88
CA ALA A 35 3.10 28.07 12.79
C ALA A 35 3.84 27.43 11.60
N PHE A 36 3.84 28.12 10.45
CA PHE A 36 4.49 27.63 9.23
C PHE A 36 6.02 27.67 9.35
N GLU A 37 6.61 28.70 9.94
CA GLU A 37 8.07 28.80 10.16
C GLU A 37 8.55 27.72 11.12
N ALA A 38 7.84 27.52 12.24
CA ALA A 38 8.18 26.49 13.22
C ALA A 38 8.05 25.07 12.62
N MET A 39 6.98 24.79 11.90
CA MET A 39 6.78 23.54 11.17
C MET A 39 7.90 23.32 10.14
N SER A 40 8.31 24.36 9.40
CA SER A 40 9.36 24.27 8.39
C SER A 40 10.73 23.96 9.00
N ALA A 41 10.99 24.42 10.23
CA ALA A 41 12.20 24.05 10.97
C ALA A 41 12.19 22.56 11.35
N SER A 42 11.08 22.07 11.90
CA SER A 42 10.91 20.65 12.22
C SER A 42 10.98 19.77 10.97
N ALA A 43 10.41 20.22 9.85
CA ALA A 43 10.44 19.51 8.57
C ALA A 43 11.87 19.35 8.03
N ARG A 44 12.73 20.38 8.16
CA ARG A 44 14.14 20.28 7.78
C ARG A 44 14.88 19.23 8.62
N ALA A 45 14.74 19.30 9.93
CA ALA A 45 15.35 18.31 10.82
C ALA A 45 14.86 16.88 10.50
N LEU A 46 13.56 16.71 10.22
CA LEU A 46 12.97 15.44 9.80
C LEU A 46 13.63 14.89 8.53
N VAL A 47 13.76 15.71 7.50
CA VAL A 47 14.39 15.29 6.22
C VAL A 47 15.86 14.98 6.41
N GLU A 48 16.60 15.74 7.23
CA GLU A 48 18.00 15.50 7.54
C GLU A 48 18.21 14.16 8.25
N VAL A 49 17.35 13.81 9.20
CA VAL A 49 17.38 12.49 9.85
C VAL A 49 17.03 11.40 8.85
N ALA A 50 15.92 11.54 8.12
CA ALA A 50 15.47 10.53 7.16
C ALA A 50 16.54 10.23 6.09
N ALA A 51 17.29 11.23 5.63
CA ALA A 51 18.35 11.06 4.64
C ALA A 51 19.56 10.23 5.12
N ARG A 52 19.68 10.00 6.44
CA ARG A 52 20.71 9.08 6.99
C ARG A 52 20.31 7.61 6.86
N HIS A 53 18.99 7.34 6.77
CA HIS A 53 18.40 6.00 6.79
C HIS A 53 17.88 5.55 5.44
N THR A 54 17.67 6.47 4.48
CA THR A 54 17.17 6.12 3.17
C THR A 54 17.63 7.11 2.10
N GLU A 55 17.48 6.72 0.84
CA GLU A 55 17.82 7.58 -0.28
C GLU A 55 16.82 8.73 -0.41
N GLU A 56 17.28 9.93 -0.80
CA GLU A 56 16.44 11.13 -0.95
C GLU A 56 15.21 10.90 -1.85
N ARG A 57 15.33 10.09 -2.90
CA ARG A 57 14.21 9.75 -3.80
C ARG A 57 13.09 8.97 -3.11
N ARG A 58 13.37 8.39 -1.93
CA ARG A 58 12.39 7.65 -1.12
C ARG A 58 11.75 8.54 -0.04
N ILE A 59 12.11 9.81 0.04
CA ILE A 59 11.53 10.80 0.94
C ILE A 59 10.56 11.66 0.13
N ALA A 60 9.28 11.39 0.21
CA ALA A 60 8.26 12.08 -0.56
C ALA A 60 7.41 13.00 0.33
N SER A 61 7.36 14.29 -0.01
CA SER A 61 6.38 15.21 0.57
C SER A 61 4.99 14.89 0.01
N THR A 62 4.01 14.66 0.88
CA THR A 62 2.65 14.27 0.48
C THR A 62 1.63 15.39 0.64
N GLY A 63 1.99 16.47 1.34
CA GLY A 63 1.14 17.65 1.44
C GLY A 63 1.53 18.57 2.60
N ILE A 64 1.16 19.84 2.43
CA ILE A 64 1.27 20.87 3.49
C ILE A 64 -0.12 21.42 3.73
N THR A 65 -0.47 21.54 5.00
CA THR A 65 -1.75 22.09 5.43
C THR A 65 -1.54 23.03 6.62
N VAL A 66 -2.37 24.06 6.70
CA VAL A 66 -2.43 24.97 7.83
C VAL A 66 -3.90 25.25 8.14
N TRP A 67 -4.30 25.03 9.37
CA TRP A 67 -5.68 25.29 9.81
C TRP A 67 -5.72 25.93 11.20
N PRO A 68 -6.80 26.67 11.52
CA PRO A 68 -6.99 27.19 12.86
C PRO A 68 -7.32 26.06 13.84
N PHE A 69 -6.76 26.10 15.05
CA PHE A 69 -7.21 25.25 16.14
C PHE A 69 -7.93 26.08 17.21
N HIS A 70 -8.86 25.43 17.90
CA HIS A 70 -9.79 26.07 18.81
C HIS A 70 -9.71 25.41 20.20
N ASP A 71 -9.97 26.21 21.24
CA ASP A 71 -10.13 25.71 22.59
C ASP A 71 -11.45 24.92 22.76
N ARG A 72 -11.67 24.37 23.96
CA ARG A 72 -12.89 23.61 24.28
C ARG A 72 -14.17 24.46 24.21
N GLU A 73 -14.06 25.77 24.24
CA GLU A 73 -15.17 26.74 24.17
C GLU A 73 -15.40 27.26 22.74
N GLY A 74 -14.65 26.74 21.77
CA GLY A 74 -14.78 27.09 20.35
C GLY A 74 -14.11 28.42 19.98
N ARG A 75 -13.28 29.02 20.83
CA ARG A 75 -12.50 30.21 20.51
C ARG A 75 -11.23 29.81 19.82
N ARG A 76 -10.86 30.52 18.76
CA ARG A 76 -9.60 30.27 18.06
C ARG A 76 -8.41 30.57 18.98
N GLU A 77 -7.58 29.57 19.20
CA GLU A 77 -6.41 29.61 20.05
C GLU A 77 -5.12 29.87 19.25
N GLY A 78 -5.14 29.51 17.96
CA GLY A 78 -4.01 29.70 17.06
C GLY A 78 -4.17 28.96 15.74
N TYR A 79 -3.04 28.62 15.15
CA TYR A 79 -2.95 27.85 13.90
C TYR A 79 -1.99 26.67 14.09
N GLU A 80 -2.33 25.55 13.47
CA GLU A 80 -1.48 24.39 13.37
C GLU A 80 -1.05 24.21 11.91
N ALA A 81 0.25 24.12 11.68
CA ALA A 81 0.84 23.80 10.38
C ALA A 81 1.36 22.37 10.40
N ARG A 82 1.14 21.64 9.33
CA ARG A 82 1.54 20.25 9.15
C ARG A 82 2.15 20.05 7.77
N HIS A 83 3.33 19.41 7.70
CA HIS A 83 3.96 18.96 6.47
C HIS A 83 4.10 17.45 6.53
N ALA A 84 3.34 16.75 5.72
CA ALA A 84 3.25 15.30 5.70
C ALA A 84 4.25 14.70 4.71
N TYR A 85 4.82 13.53 5.10
CA TYR A 85 5.79 12.77 4.31
C TYR A 85 5.42 11.30 4.26
N ALA A 86 5.83 10.64 3.17
CA ALA A 86 5.92 9.20 3.06
C ALA A 86 7.39 8.85 2.81
N ILE A 87 7.97 8.03 3.67
CA ILE A 87 9.39 7.67 3.64
C ILE A 87 9.50 6.16 3.49
N GLY A 88 10.15 5.71 2.39
CA GLY A 88 10.43 4.30 2.15
C GLY A 88 11.76 3.90 2.76
N CYS A 89 11.77 2.85 3.60
CA CYS A 89 12.95 2.22 4.14
C CYS A 89 13.13 0.83 3.54
N ALA A 90 14.36 0.31 3.53
CA ALA A 90 14.67 -0.99 2.94
C ALA A 90 13.96 -2.13 3.68
N ASP A 91 13.83 -2.00 5.01
CA ASP A 91 13.16 -2.97 5.87
C ASP A 91 12.60 -2.32 7.14
N LEU A 92 11.99 -3.13 8.01
CA LEU A 92 11.40 -2.68 9.28
C LEU A 92 12.44 -2.29 10.33
N VAL A 93 13.63 -2.85 10.29
CA VAL A 93 14.70 -2.53 11.26
C VAL A 93 15.16 -1.10 10.99
N GLU A 94 15.48 -0.79 9.74
CA GLU A 94 15.86 0.54 9.28
C GLU A 94 14.77 1.59 9.60
N ALA A 95 13.50 1.24 9.35
CA ALA A 95 12.37 2.09 9.69
C ALA A 95 12.27 2.34 11.20
N GLY A 96 12.51 1.32 12.02
CA GLY A 96 12.51 1.42 13.48
C GLY A 96 13.64 2.32 14.01
N GLU A 97 14.84 2.19 13.47
CA GLU A 97 16.01 3.01 13.82
C GLU A 97 15.77 4.48 13.45
N MET A 98 15.29 4.73 12.23
CA MET A 98 14.89 6.06 11.77
C MET A 98 13.84 6.71 12.69
N LEU A 99 12.79 5.97 13.04
CA LEU A 99 11.75 6.49 13.94
C LEU A 99 12.28 6.81 15.33
N GLY A 100 13.18 5.99 15.86
CA GLY A 100 13.83 6.24 17.14
C GLY A 100 14.70 7.51 17.12
N GLU A 101 15.39 7.79 16.02
CA GLU A 101 16.20 8.98 15.84
C GLU A 101 15.34 10.22 15.61
N LEU A 102 14.30 10.13 14.78
CA LEU A 102 13.32 11.20 14.57
C LEU A 102 12.64 11.63 15.87
N ALA A 103 12.23 10.69 16.70
CA ALA A 103 11.61 10.99 17.98
C ALA A 103 12.54 11.76 18.94
N ARG A 104 13.83 11.50 18.85
CA ARG A 104 14.84 12.21 19.69
C ARG A 104 15.21 13.59 19.14
N GLU A 105 15.34 13.74 17.81
CA GLU A 105 15.83 14.98 17.21
C GLU A 105 14.71 15.98 16.87
N VAL A 106 13.55 15.49 16.42
CA VAL A 106 12.39 16.34 16.07
C VAL A 106 11.46 16.52 17.29
N GLY A 107 11.40 15.52 18.18
CA GLY A 107 10.62 15.58 19.42
C GLY A 107 9.14 15.85 19.19
N ASP A 108 8.57 16.80 19.94
CA ASP A 108 7.13 17.12 19.92
C ASP A 108 6.63 17.66 18.57
N GLY A 109 7.55 18.07 17.68
CA GLY A 109 7.23 18.48 16.31
C GLY A 109 6.97 17.30 15.34
N LEU A 110 7.09 16.04 15.81
CA LEU A 110 6.88 14.84 15.01
C LEU A 110 5.49 14.24 15.26
N ALA A 111 4.76 13.97 14.20
CA ALA A 111 3.55 13.14 14.23
C ALA A 111 3.76 11.90 13.37
N ILE A 112 3.63 10.70 13.95
CA ILE A 112 3.69 9.43 13.23
C ILE A 112 2.28 8.99 12.93
N ASP A 113 1.93 8.90 11.64
CA ASP A 113 0.59 8.53 11.20
C ASP A 113 0.43 7.02 11.06
N SER A 114 1.39 6.39 10.39
CA SER A 114 1.40 4.94 10.22
C SER A 114 2.77 4.44 9.78
N VAL A 115 3.03 3.17 10.09
CA VAL A 115 4.11 2.38 9.49
C VAL A 115 3.46 1.18 8.83
N GLY A 116 3.77 0.94 7.57
CA GLY A 116 3.21 -0.17 6.80
C GLY A 116 4.28 -0.83 5.94
N LEU A 117 3.99 -2.02 5.48
CA LEU A 117 4.81 -2.75 4.53
C LEU A 117 4.17 -2.70 3.15
N GLU A 118 4.95 -2.39 2.14
CA GLU A 118 4.52 -2.32 0.75
C GLU A 118 5.41 -3.21 -0.12
N VAL A 119 4.84 -3.65 -1.22
CA VAL A 119 5.55 -4.37 -2.28
C VAL A 119 5.85 -3.35 -3.37
N THR A 120 7.13 -2.99 -3.53
CA THR A 120 7.58 -2.07 -4.59
C THR A 120 7.96 -2.83 -5.85
N GLU A 121 8.46 -4.07 -5.68
CA GLU A 121 8.74 -4.99 -6.80
C GLU A 121 7.93 -6.27 -6.60
N ASP A 122 7.15 -6.65 -7.60
CA ASP A 122 6.28 -7.82 -7.51
C ASP A 122 7.04 -9.17 -7.58
N HIS A 123 8.35 -9.12 -7.84
CA HIS A 123 9.23 -10.30 -7.96
C HIS A 123 8.64 -11.42 -8.83
N GLY A 124 7.86 -11.02 -9.86
CA GLY A 124 7.16 -11.93 -10.75
C GLY A 124 5.86 -12.52 -10.17
N ALA A 125 5.38 -12.01 -9.04
CA ALA A 125 4.12 -12.46 -8.44
C ALA A 125 2.93 -12.18 -9.36
N GLY A 126 2.91 -11.05 -10.07
CA GLY A 126 1.91 -10.73 -11.08
C GLY A 126 1.90 -11.74 -12.23
N GLY A 127 3.07 -12.19 -12.69
CA GLY A 127 3.21 -13.25 -13.68
C GLY A 127 2.63 -14.58 -13.20
N LYS A 128 2.98 -14.99 -11.98
CA LYS A 128 2.45 -16.21 -11.36
C LYS A 128 0.93 -16.15 -11.12
N ALA A 129 0.42 -14.99 -10.68
CA ALA A 129 -1.02 -14.79 -10.52
C ALA A 129 -1.76 -14.88 -11.86
N ARG A 130 -1.19 -14.31 -12.94
CA ARG A 130 -1.75 -14.40 -14.32
C ARG A 130 -1.79 -15.83 -14.82
N GLU A 131 -0.71 -16.59 -14.64
CA GLU A 131 -0.65 -18.00 -15.01
C GLU A 131 -1.71 -18.82 -14.26
N ALA A 132 -1.82 -18.63 -12.96
CA ALA A 132 -2.85 -19.28 -12.15
C ALA A 132 -4.28 -18.90 -12.60
N ALA A 133 -4.52 -17.64 -12.95
CA ALA A 133 -5.82 -17.17 -13.47
C ALA A 133 -6.18 -17.85 -14.80
N PHE A 134 -5.22 -17.99 -15.71
CA PHE A 134 -5.44 -18.68 -16.98
C PHE A 134 -5.72 -20.16 -16.77
N HIS A 135 -5.00 -20.83 -15.87
CA HIS A 135 -5.26 -22.25 -15.54
C HIS A 135 -6.65 -22.45 -14.94
N ASP A 136 -7.08 -21.59 -13.99
CA ASP A 136 -8.43 -21.64 -13.41
C ASP A 136 -9.50 -21.45 -14.49
N ALA A 137 -9.34 -20.45 -15.38
CA ALA A 137 -10.26 -20.23 -16.49
C ALA A 137 -10.36 -21.47 -17.40
N ARG A 138 -9.22 -22.11 -17.74
CA ARG A 138 -9.17 -23.30 -18.60
C ARG A 138 -9.85 -24.51 -17.97
N GLU A 139 -9.61 -24.77 -16.68
CA GLU A 139 -10.25 -25.88 -15.96
C GLU A 139 -11.77 -25.72 -15.91
N ARG A 140 -12.25 -24.51 -15.62
CA ARG A 140 -13.69 -24.19 -15.63
C ARG A 140 -14.28 -24.33 -17.02
N ALA A 141 -13.61 -23.83 -18.07
CA ALA A 141 -14.05 -23.93 -19.43
C ALA A 141 -14.13 -25.41 -19.89
N ALA A 142 -13.13 -26.22 -19.55
CA ALA A 142 -13.13 -27.65 -19.86
C ALA A 142 -14.26 -28.41 -19.13
N SER A 143 -14.57 -28.01 -17.90
CA SER A 143 -15.69 -28.55 -17.14
C SER A 143 -17.04 -28.21 -17.79
N LEU A 144 -17.23 -26.96 -18.20
CA LEU A 144 -18.45 -26.50 -18.89
C LEU A 144 -18.62 -27.17 -20.25
N ALA A 145 -17.54 -27.31 -21.04
CA ALA A 145 -17.57 -28.02 -22.34
C ALA A 145 -18.03 -29.45 -22.16
N ARG A 146 -17.49 -30.19 -21.18
CA ARG A 146 -17.92 -31.58 -20.88
C ARG A 146 -19.39 -31.66 -20.48
N MET A 147 -19.89 -30.72 -19.65
CA MET A 147 -21.32 -30.67 -19.29
C MET A 147 -22.22 -30.38 -20.47
N ALA A 148 -21.73 -29.66 -21.49
CA ALA A 148 -22.43 -29.40 -22.73
C ALA A 148 -22.30 -30.53 -23.78
N GLY A 149 -21.60 -31.62 -23.47
CA GLY A 149 -21.35 -32.72 -24.40
C GLY A 149 -20.36 -32.37 -25.51
N ALA A 150 -19.50 -31.37 -25.30
CA ALA A 150 -18.52 -30.85 -26.25
C ALA A 150 -17.10 -30.95 -25.73
N GLY A 151 -16.11 -30.80 -26.59
CA GLY A 151 -14.70 -30.62 -26.25
C GLY A 151 -14.32 -29.15 -26.18
N LEU A 152 -13.24 -28.85 -25.47
CA LEU A 152 -12.68 -27.52 -25.44
C LEU A 152 -11.70 -27.36 -26.62
N GLY A 153 -11.97 -26.39 -27.49
CA GLY A 153 -11.19 -26.12 -28.70
C GLY A 153 -10.16 -24.97 -28.50
N ALA A 154 -9.86 -24.26 -29.57
CA ALA A 154 -8.88 -23.20 -29.58
C ALA A 154 -9.36 -21.96 -28.82
N VAL A 155 -8.38 -21.22 -28.28
CA VAL A 155 -8.62 -19.87 -27.70
C VAL A 155 -8.98 -18.89 -28.82
N GLN A 156 -10.10 -18.21 -28.67
CA GLN A 156 -10.57 -17.17 -29.60
C GLN A 156 -10.21 -15.76 -29.15
N SER A 157 -10.21 -15.52 -27.84
CA SER A 157 -9.92 -14.22 -27.24
C SER A 157 -9.43 -14.38 -25.82
N ILE A 158 -8.51 -13.49 -25.41
CA ILE A 158 -8.05 -13.33 -24.03
C ILE A 158 -8.12 -11.85 -23.68
N VAL A 159 -8.71 -11.56 -22.53
CA VAL A 159 -8.74 -10.22 -21.95
C VAL A 159 -8.21 -10.31 -20.52
N GLU A 160 -7.09 -9.62 -20.27
CA GLU A 160 -6.55 -9.48 -18.92
C GLU A 160 -7.17 -8.24 -18.26
N GLY A 161 -7.54 -8.39 -17.01
CA GLY A 161 -8.22 -7.33 -16.26
C GLY A 161 -9.71 -7.29 -16.63
N GLY A 162 -10.52 -7.70 -15.74
CA GLY A 162 -11.94 -7.42 -15.60
C GLY A 162 -12.09 -6.99 -14.16
N ASP A 163 -13.18 -6.28 -13.84
CA ASP A 163 -13.47 -5.93 -12.46
C ASP A 163 -13.40 -7.21 -11.60
N PRO A 164 -12.38 -7.39 -10.77
CA PRO A 164 -12.42 -8.47 -9.81
C PRO A 164 -13.55 -8.10 -8.88
N GLY A 165 -14.68 -8.80 -8.95
CA GLY A 165 -15.74 -8.67 -7.96
C GLY A 165 -15.13 -8.57 -6.56
N PRO A 166 -15.84 -8.08 -5.54
CA PRO A 166 -15.27 -7.64 -4.28
C PRO A 166 -14.18 -8.58 -3.79
N SER A 167 -12.93 -8.13 -3.89
CA SER A 167 -11.79 -8.86 -3.33
C SER A 167 -12.06 -9.06 -1.83
N PRO A 168 -11.96 -10.28 -1.32
CA PRO A 168 -11.95 -10.46 0.11
C PRO A 168 -10.79 -9.65 0.65
N MET A 169 -11.10 -8.62 1.45
CA MET A 169 -10.09 -7.89 2.21
C MET A 169 -9.24 -8.92 2.97
N PRO A 170 -7.92 -8.75 3.01
CA PRO A 170 -7.09 -9.62 3.83
C PRO A 170 -7.66 -9.59 5.25
N LYS A 171 -8.13 -10.72 5.74
CA LYS A 171 -8.41 -10.88 7.16
C LYS A 171 -7.08 -10.71 7.87
N MET A 172 -6.88 -9.56 8.50
CA MET A 172 -5.90 -9.45 9.56
C MET A 172 -6.30 -10.47 10.64
N GLU A 173 -5.67 -11.61 10.66
CA GLU A 173 -5.69 -12.45 11.86
C GLU A 173 -5.00 -11.64 12.94
N MET A 174 -5.78 -11.18 13.92
CA MET A 174 -5.26 -10.62 15.15
C MET A 174 -4.47 -11.72 15.85
N MET A 175 -3.17 -11.78 15.59
CA MET A 175 -2.27 -12.51 16.46
C MET A 175 -2.16 -11.75 17.78
N ARG A 176 -2.61 -12.45 18.83
CA ARG A 176 -2.43 -12.05 20.23
C ARG A 176 -0.96 -12.17 20.57
N ASP A 177 -0.44 -11.07 21.13
CA ASP A 177 0.66 -11.04 22.09
C ASP A 177 2.08 -11.36 21.60
N SER A 178 2.74 -10.32 21.09
CA SER A 178 4.18 -10.11 21.32
C SER A 178 4.51 -8.63 21.07
N GLY A 179 5.37 -8.06 21.87
CA GLY A 179 5.74 -6.66 21.99
C GLY A 179 5.80 -5.89 20.67
N ALA A 180 5.70 -4.58 20.74
CA ALA A 180 5.49 -3.58 19.66
C ALA A 180 6.41 -3.70 18.41
N GLY A 181 6.44 -4.87 17.76
CA GLY A 181 7.11 -5.15 16.52
C GLY A 181 6.10 -5.34 15.39
N LEU A 182 6.34 -4.73 14.24
CA LEU A 182 5.63 -5.00 13.00
C LEU A 182 6.21 -6.30 12.41
N GLU A 183 5.37 -7.33 12.29
CA GLU A 183 5.76 -8.58 11.65
C GLU A 183 5.49 -8.50 10.14
N PRO A 184 6.46 -8.86 9.28
CA PRO A 184 6.24 -8.90 7.84
C PRO A 184 5.31 -10.06 7.48
N GLY A 185 4.07 -9.73 7.09
CA GLY A 185 3.14 -10.68 6.48
C GLY A 185 3.39 -10.86 4.98
N GLU A 186 2.68 -11.80 4.33
CA GLU A 186 2.67 -11.90 2.87
C GLU A 186 1.53 -11.04 2.29
N VAL A 187 1.83 -10.31 1.22
CA VAL A 187 0.83 -9.58 0.42
C VAL A 187 0.36 -10.47 -0.73
N SER A 188 -0.95 -10.52 -0.95
CA SER A 188 -1.55 -11.27 -2.05
C SER A 188 -1.72 -10.39 -3.28
N VAL A 189 -1.10 -10.76 -4.39
CA VAL A 189 -1.33 -10.18 -5.71
C VAL A 189 -2.36 -11.04 -6.43
N THR A 190 -3.51 -10.46 -6.75
CA THR A 190 -4.61 -11.17 -7.43
C THR A 190 -4.86 -10.54 -8.80
N THR A 191 -5.04 -11.36 -9.81
CA THR A 191 -5.43 -10.95 -11.16
C THR A 191 -6.56 -11.80 -11.68
N SER A 192 -7.27 -11.31 -12.71
CA SER A 192 -8.30 -12.05 -13.43
C SER A 192 -8.02 -12.06 -14.92
N VAL A 193 -8.39 -13.16 -15.58
CA VAL A 193 -8.27 -13.33 -17.03
C VAL A 193 -9.59 -13.90 -17.56
N THR A 194 -10.21 -13.18 -18.50
CA THR A 194 -11.38 -13.66 -19.21
C THR A 194 -10.94 -14.26 -20.54
N VAL A 195 -11.32 -15.49 -20.78
CA VAL A 195 -10.93 -16.22 -21.99
C VAL A 195 -12.16 -16.79 -22.67
N VAL A 196 -12.16 -16.71 -24.00
CA VAL A 196 -13.17 -17.31 -24.87
C VAL A 196 -12.54 -18.45 -25.61
N TRP A 197 -13.12 -19.67 -25.50
CA TRP A 197 -12.74 -20.87 -26.25
C TRP A 197 -13.83 -21.28 -27.21
N GLU A 198 -13.41 -21.92 -28.29
CA GLU A 198 -14.29 -22.65 -29.16
C GLU A 198 -14.76 -23.95 -28.49
N LEU A 199 -15.99 -24.39 -28.77
CA LEU A 199 -16.51 -25.71 -28.40
C LEU A 199 -16.51 -26.59 -29.63
N VAL A 200 -15.89 -27.77 -29.55
CA VAL A 200 -15.73 -28.75 -30.62
C VAL A 200 -16.39 -30.07 -30.27
#